data_85a75f0031344c06296510aa916b34e1
#
_entry.id   85a75f0031344c06296510aa916b34e1
#
_cell.length_a   1.000
_cell.length_b   1.000
_cell.length_c   1.000
_cell.angle_alpha   90.00
_cell.angle_beta   90.00
_cell.angle_gamma   90.00
#
_symmetry.space_group_name_H-M   'P 1'
#
loop_
_entity.id
_entity.type
_entity.pdbx_description
1 polymer ?
#
loop_
_entity_poly.entity_id
_entity_poly.type
_entity_poly.pdbx_seq_one_letter_code
_entity_poly.pdbx_strand_id
1 'polypeptide(L)'
;NDFASSMEDEYQRHTDAHIYVCRNPEIEHPFAAHFDVSHNIIVQCEGKTNFKVWKEVEDHTVEKQVKLDMKEEPILDVIMKPGDAIWIPRYYPHQAISLTPRLSVSFPFADDENSAHKESFEDRNWITL
;
A
#
# COMPACT_ATOMS: atom_id res chain seq x y z
N ASN A 1 -14.10 3.95 11.95
CA ASN A 1 -13.31 4.69 10.97
C ASN A 1 -14.19 4.96 9.73
N ASP A 2 -14.54 6.23 9.48
CA ASP A 2 -15.46 6.63 8.41
C ASP A 2 -15.01 6.23 7.02
N PHE A 3 -13.69 6.25 6.76
CA PHE A 3 -13.14 5.84 5.47
C PHE A 3 -13.24 4.32 5.26
N ALA A 4 -12.94 3.52 6.27
CA ALA A 4 -13.09 2.06 6.19
C ALA A 4 -14.54 1.66 6.01
N SER A 5 -15.48 2.26 6.78
CA SER A 5 -16.92 2.05 6.63
C SER A 5 -17.40 2.44 5.23
N SER A 6 -16.92 3.57 4.70
CA SER A 6 -17.24 4.03 3.36
C SER A 6 -16.77 3.04 2.28
N MET A 7 -15.59 2.45 2.46
CA MET A 7 -15.08 1.40 1.58
C MET A 7 -15.89 0.10 1.70
N GLU A 8 -16.25 -0.30 2.91
CA GLU A 8 -17.07 -1.49 3.15
C GLU A 8 -18.45 -1.35 2.48
N ASP A 9 -19.08 -0.17 2.60
CA ASP A 9 -20.37 0.14 1.99
C ASP A 9 -20.28 0.15 0.45
N GLU A 10 -19.23 0.77 -0.10
CA GLU A 10 -19.05 0.90 -1.55
C GLU A 10 -18.70 -0.44 -2.21
N TYR A 11 -17.86 -1.23 -1.55
CA TYR A 11 -17.34 -2.49 -2.11
C TYR A 11 -17.96 -3.74 -1.50
N GLN A 12 -18.86 -3.57 -0.52
CA GLN A 12 -19.52 -4.67 0.21
C GLN A 12 -18.53 -5.66 0.83
N ARG A 13 -17.44 -5.15 1.40
CA ARG A 13 -16.34 -5.94 1.95
C ARG A 13 -15.86 -5.40 3.26
N HIS A 14 -15.46 -6.33 4.13
CA HIS A 14 -14.74 -5.96 5.33
C HIS A 14 -13.31 -5.53 4.99
N THR A 15 -12.89 -4.43 5.57
CA THR A 15 -11.51 -3.98 5.56
C THR A 15 -11.07 -3.53 6.95
N ASP A 16 -9.89 -3.96 7.33
CA ASP A 16 -9.24 -3.48 8.54
C ASP A 16 -8.43 -2.20 8.24
N ALA A 17 -8.12 -1.46 9.28
CA ALA A 17 -7.22 -0.31 9.18
C ALA A 17 -5.95 -0.59 9.98
N HIS A 18 -4.80 -0.55 9.31
CA HIS A 18 -3.50 -0.68 9.94
C HIS A 18 -2.82 0.68 9.98
N ILE A 19 -2.36 1.08 11.16
CA ILE A 19 -1.69 2.37 11.35
C ILE A 19 -0.19 2.15 11.39
N TYR A 20 0.52 2.87 10.55
CA TYR A 20 1.98 2.89 10.50
C TYR A 20 2.50 4.23 11.00
N VAL A 21 3.30 4.19 12.05
CA VAL A 21 3.91 5.37 12.66
C VAL A 21 5.42 5.22 12.64
N CYS A 22 6.11 6.24 12.17
CA CYS A 22 7.55 6.41 12.35
C CYS A 22 7.78 7.74 13.06
N ARG A 23 8.45 7.71 14.20
CA ARG A 23 8.75 8.92 14.99
C ARG A 23 10.11 9.51 14.64
N ASN A 24 11.06 8.64 14.36
CA ASN A 24 12.41 9.05 14.05
C ASN A 24 12.98 8.23 12.88
N PRO A 25 12.90 8.75 11.65
CA PRO A 25 13.35 8.03 10.47
C PRO A 25 14.88 7.81 10.42
N GLU A 26 15.66 8.52 11.24
CA GLU A 26 17.12 8.33 11.29
C GLU A 26 17.53 7.05 12.04
N ILE A 27 16.70 6.59 12.97
CA ILE A 27 16.99 5.42 13.78
C ILE A 27 16.01 4.26 13.58
N GLU A 28 14.84 4.53 13.05
CA GLU A 28 13.83 3.51 12.74
C GLU A 28 14.03 3.01 11.31
N HIS A 29 14.50 1.77 11.17
CA HIS A 29 14.74 1.20 9.85
C HIS A 29 13.42 0.86 9.15
N PRO A 30 13.32 1.09 7.83
CA PRO A 30 12.16 0.67 7.07
C PRO A 30 12.05 -0.85 7.04
N PHE A 31 10.83 -1.34 6.92
CA PHE A 31 10.62 -2.75 6.59
C PHE A 31 11.27 -3.06 5.24
N ALA A 32 11.78 -4.27 5.10
CA ALA A 32 12.27 -4.75 3.82
C ALA A 32 11.13 -4.76 2.78
N ALA A 33 11.49 -4.73 1.51
CA ALA A 33 10.50 -4.91 0.45
C ALA A 33 9.77 -6.25 0.64
N HIS A 34 8.47 -6.22 0.49
CA HIS A 34 7.58 -7.37 0.65
C HIS A 34 6.34 -7.18 -0.21
N PHE A 35 5.59 -8.25 -0.44
CA PHE A 35 4.26 -8.18 -1.01
C PHE A 35 3.21 -8.70 -0.02
N ASP A 36 1.98 -8.28 -0.22
CA ASP A 36 0.82 -8.75 0.53
C ASP A 36 -0.08 -9.61 -0.38
N VAL A 37 -0.82 -10.53 0.23
CA VAL A 37 -1.81 -11.36 -0.46
C VAL A 37 -3.15 -10.66 -0.64
N SER A 38 -3.29 -9.46 -0.09
CA SER A 38 -4.42 -8.55 -0.24
C SER A 38 -4.03 -7.32 -1.03
N HIS A 39 -5.00 -6.67 -1.66
CA HIS A 39 -4.83 -5.30 -2.13
C HIS A 39 -4.72 -4.36 -0.94
N ASN A 40 -4.02 -3.25 -1.12
CA ASN A 40 -3.90 -2.22 -0.09
C ASN A 40 -4.16 -0.84 -0.67
N ILE A 41 -4.94 -0.05 0.05
CA ILE A 41 -4.99 1.39 -0.15
C ILE A 41 -4.29 2.03 1.04
N ILE A 42 -3.25 2.80 0.78
CA ILE A 42 -2.48 3.46 1.83
C ILE A 42 -2.67 4.96 1.70
N VAL A 43 -3.11 5.58 2.79
CA VAL A 43 -3.33 7.02 2.89
C VAL A 43 -2.23 7.64 3.76
N GLN A 44 -1.55 8.64 3.22
CA GLN A 44 -0.59 9.43 3.99
C GLN A 44 -1.33 10.50 4.77
N CYS A 45 -1.25 10.43 6.10
CA CYS A 45 -1.94 11.38 6.99
C CYS A 45 -1.01 12.50 7.44
N GLU A 46 0.23 12.17 7.83
CA GLU A 46 1.24 13.12 8.27
C GLU A 46 2.62 12.74 7.76
N GLY A 47 3.47 13.74 7.55
CA GLY A 47 4.85 13.55 7.12
C GLY A 47 4.99 13.10 5.67
N LYS A 48 6.21 12.72 5.30
CA LYS A 48 6.57 12.29 3.94
C LYS A 48 7.14 10.90 3.95
N THR A 49 6.73 10.09 2.99
CA THR A 49 7.17 8.72 2.80
C THR A 49 7.54 8.51 1.33
N ASN A 50 8.71 7.96 1.08
CA ASN A 50 9.04 7.45 -0.23
C ASN A 50 8.48 6.04 -0.36
N PHE A 51 7.52 5.85 -1.25
CA PHE A 51 6.98 4.55 -1.64
C PHE A 51 7.61 4.07 -2.92
N LYS A 52 8.15 2.86 -2.87
CA LYS A 52 8.63 2.12 -4.02
C LYS A 52 7.77 0.89 -4.23
N VAL A 53 7.37 0.67 -5.47
CA VAL A 53 6.57 -0.49 -5.86
C VAL A 53 7.22 -1.13 -7.07
N TRP A 54 7.32 -2.45 -7.06
CA TRP A 54 7.88 -3.25 -8.14
C TRP A 54 6.79 -4.04 -8.85
N LYS A 55 7.12 -4.54 -10.03
CA LYS A 55 6.22 -5.39 -10.80
C LYS A 55 5.82 -6.63 -9.99
N GLU A 56 4.61 -7.10 -10.22
CA GLU A 56 4.09 -8.33 -9.64
C GLU A 56 5.10 -9.48 -9.74
N VAL A 57 5.26 -10.21 -8.65
CA VAL A 57 6.09 -11.41 -8.61
C VAL A 57 5.28 -12.63 -9.08
N GLU A 58 5.95 -13.57 -9.74
CA GLU A 58 5.30 -14.81 -10.21
C GLU A 58 5.13 -15.84 -9.09
N ASP A 59 6.06 -15.83 -8.13
CA ASP A 59 6.06 -16.79 -7.01
C ASP A 59 5.39 -16.16 -5.78
N HIS A 60 4.18 -16.56 -5.52
CA HIS A 60 3.34 -16.05 -4.44
C HIS A 60 3.43 -16.87 -3.14
N THR A 61 4.52 -17.62 -2.94
CA THR A 61 4.68 -18.39 -1.70
C THR A 61 4.83 -17.47 -0.49
N VAL A 62 4.28 -17.89 0.64
CA VAL A 62 4.34 -17.13 1.89
C VAL A 62 5.79 -16.88 2.34
N GLU A 63 6.69 -17.82 2.07
CA GLU A 63 8.10 -17.70 2.42
C GLU A 63 8.81 -16.56 1.69
N LYS A 64 8.31 -16.19 0.51
CA LYS A 64 8.84 -15.09 -0.29
C LYS A 64 8.08 -13.77 -0.12
N GLN A 65 7.05 -13.77 0.70
CA GLN A 65 6.25 -12.58 0.97
C GLN A 65 7.06 -11.49 1.67
N VAL A 66 8.01 -11.87 2.51
CA VAL A 66 8.78 -10.96 3.36
C VAL A 66 10.26 -10.90 2.99
N LYS A 67 10.88 -9.74 3.14
CA LYS A 67 12.32 -9.50 2.94
C LYS A 67 12.81 -9.85 1.54
N LEU A 68 12.15 -9.29 0.54
CA LEU A 68 12.59 -9.41 -0.84
C LEU A 68 13.82 -8.53 -1.09
N ASP A 69 14.83 -9.10 -1.75
CA ASP A 69 15.98 -8.37 -2.28
C ASP A 69 15.67 -7.92 -3.71
N MET A 70 15.12 -6.72 -3.84
CA MET A 70 14.73 -6.16 -5.13
C MET A 70 15.95 -5.61 -5.86
N LYS A 71 16.34 -6.26 -6.95
CA LYS A 71 17.45 -5.85 -7.80
C LYS A 71 17.03 -5.05 -9.04
N GLU A 72 15.75 -5.13 -9.34
CA GLU A 72 15.16 -4.42 -10.47
C GLU A 72 14.75 -3.00 -10.05
N GLU A 73 14.64 -2.12 -11.04
CA GLU A 73 14.11 -0.79 -10.80
C GLU A 73 12.61 -0.88 -10.46
N PRO A 74 12.13 -0.08 -9.50
CA PRO A 74 10.71 -0.02 -9.19
C PRO A 74 9.92 0.53 -10.38
N ILE A 75 8.70 0.04 -10.55
CA ILE A 75 7.75 0.58 -11.53
C ILE A 75 7.09 1.87 -11.04
N LEU A 76 7.13 2.11 -9.73
CA LEU A 76 6.68 3.34 -9.10
C LEU A 76 7.67 3.72 -7.99
N ASP A 77 8.12 4.95 -8.00
CA ASP A 77 8.97 5.55 -6.97
C ASP A 77 8.49 6.98 -6.72
N VAL A 78 7.72 7.17 -5.65
CA VAL A 78 7.04 8.43 -5.36
C VAL A 78 7.22 8.86 -3.92
N ILE A 79 7.20 10.17 -3.70
CA ILE A 79 7.13 10.76 -2.37
C ILE A 79 5.68 11.11 -2.08
N MET A 80 5.08 10.43 -1.12
CA MET A 80 3.75 10.71 -0.64
C MET A 80 3.77 11.81 0.43
N LYS A 81 2.85 12.74 0.32
CA LYS A 81 2.60 13.85 1.23
C LYS A 81 1.22 13.69 1.89
N PRO A 82 0.94 14.41 2.98
CA PRO A 82 -0.38 14.38 3.60
C PRO A 82 -1.51 14.61 2.59
N GLY A 83 -2.51 13.73 2.61
CA GLY A 83 -3.63 13.71 1.68
C GLY A 83 -3.43 12.81 0.44
N ASP A 84 -2.22 12.37 0.15
CA ASP A 84 -1.97 11.42 -0.94
C ASP A 84 -2.43 10.02 -0.54
N ALA A 85 -2.90 9.27 -1.53
CA ALA A 85 -3.25 7.86 -1.38
C ALA A 85 -2.65 7.04 -2.52
N ILE A 86 -2.21 5.84 -2.21
CA ILE A 86 -1.68 4.88 -3.17
C ILE A 86 -2.47 3.58 -3.10
N TRP A 87 -2.82 3.01 -4.25
CA TRP A 87 -3.34 1.67 -4.34
C TRP A 87 -2.22 0.72 -4.77
N ILE A 88 -1.97 -0.30 -3.95
CA ILE A 88 -0.98 -1.35 -4.23
C ILE A 88 -1.75 -2.66 -4.43
N PRO A 89 -1.75 -3.22 -5.64
CA PRO A 89 -2.36 -4.51 -5.89
C PRO A 89 -1.66 -5.62 -5.09
N ARG A 90 -2.39 -6.70 -4.79
CA ARG A 90 -1.79 -7.89 -4.20
C ARG A 90 -0.64 -8.39 -5.06
N TYR A 91 0.36 -9.01 -4.43
CA TYR A 91 1.54 -9.59 -5.06
C TYR A 91 2.52 -8.58 -5.69
N TYR A 92 2.26 -7.28 -5.54
CA TYR A 92 3.23 -6.25 -5.95
C TYR A 92 4.16 -5.93 -4.78
N PRO A 93 5.45 -6.26 -4.89
CA PRO A 93 6.42 -5.89 -3.87
C PRO A 93 6.45 -4.38 -3.68
N HIS A 94 6.53 -3.96 -2.43
CA HIS A 94 6.59 -2.55 -2.09
C HIS A 94 7.44 -2.33 -0.84
N GLN A 95 7.94 -1.11 -0.72
CA GLN A 95 8.69 -0.63 0.43
C GLN A 95 8.32 0.82 0.72
N ALA A 96 8.12 1.11 2.00
CA ALA A 96 7.86 2.46 2.49
C ALA A 96 9.06 2.95 3.31
N ILE A 97 9.67 4.03 2.87
CA ILE A 97 10.82 4.65 3.54
C ILE A 97 10.39 6.00 4.08
N SER A 98 10.36 6.15 5.39
CA SER A 98 10.01 7.41 6.05
C SER A 98 11.12 8.45 5.82
N LEU A 99 10.75 9.58 5.24
CA LEU A 99 11.66 10.71 5.02
C LEU A 99 11.59 11.73 6.17
N THR A 100 10.46 11.79 6.85
CA THR A 100 10.19 12.59 8.03
C THR A 100 9.45 11.70 9.04
N PRO A 101 9.23 12.16 10.29
CA PRO A 101 8.21 11.55 11.13
C PRO A 101 6.90 11.44 10.33
N ARG A 102 6.23 10.30 10.41
CA ARG A 102 5.05 10.03 9.57
C ARG A 102 3.95 9.28 10.29
N LEU A 103 2.76 9.44 9.75
CA LEU A 103 1.59 8.61 10.03
C LEU A 103 0.93 8.26 8.71
N SER A 104 0.78 6.96 8.46
CA SER A 104 0.05 6.42 7.32
C SER A 104 -0.97 5.39 7.79
N VAL A 105 -2.06 5.27 7.06
CA VAL A 105 -3.09 4.27 7.34
C VAL A 105 -3.26 3.39 6.10
N SER A 106 -3.16 2.08 6.29
CA SER A 106 -3.38 1.08 5.25
C SER A 106 -4.72 0.40 5.45
N PHE A 107 -5.44 0.21 4.36
CA PHE A 107 -6.72 -0.48 4.29
C PHE A 107 -6.57 -1.70 3.38
N PRO A 108 -6.20 -2.88 3.94
CA PRO A 108 -6.13 -4.10 3.16
C PRO A 108 -7.53 -4.60 2.82
N PHE A 109 -7.70 -5.14 1.61
CA PHE A 109 -8.94 -5.78 1.17
C PHE A 109 -8.66 -6.87 0.14
N ALA A 110 -9.58 -7.83 0.03
CA ALA A 110 -9.50 -8.91 -0.93
C ALA A 110 -10.53 -8.70 -2.04
N ASP A 111 -10.17 -9.09 -3.27
CA ASP A 111 -11.14 -9.20 -4.36
C ASP A 111 -11.91 -10.53 -4.27
N ASP A 112 -13.23 -10.48 -4.56
CA ASP A 112 -13.90 -11.66 -5.09
C ASP A 112 -13.72 -11.70 -6.60
N GLU A 113 -13.57 -12.88 -7.16
CA GLU A 113 -13.45 -13.10 -8.60
C GLU A 113 -14.64 -12.52 -9.39
N ASN A 114 -15.75 -12.19 -8.71
CA ASN A 114 -17.00 -11.69 -9.28
C ASN A 114 -17.21 -10.16 -9.10
N SER A 115 -16.27 -9.42 -8.54
CA SER A 115 -16.49 -7.99 -8.34
C SER A 115 -16.23 -7.18 -9.61
N ALA A 116 -17.29 -6.59 -10.14
CA ALA A 116 -17.28 -5.68 -11.28
C ALA A 116 -16.64 -4.30 -10.97
N HIS A 117 -15.99 -4.13 -9.82
CA HIS A 117 -15.57 -2.84 -9.31
C HIS A 117 -14.13 -2.43 -9.66
N LYS A 118 -13.44 -3.17 -10.52
CA LYS A 118 -12.12 -2.75 -11.03
C LYS A 118 -12.16 -1.36 -11.69
N GLU A 119 -13.28 -1.05 -12.34
CA GLU A 119 -13.44 0.20 -13.11
C GLU A 119 -13.58 1.45 -12.23
N SER A 120 -14.07 1.31 -10.99
CA SER A 120 -14.30 2.48 -10.14
C SER A 120 -13.01 3.07 -9.52
N PHE A 121 -11.92 2.33 -9.51
CA PHE A 121 -10.62 2.84 -9.05
C PHE A 121 -9.91 3.69 -10.10
N GLU A 122 -10.17 3.45 -11.39
CA GLU A 122 -9.48 4.13 -12.48
C GLU A 122 -9.92 5.59 -12.64
N ASP A 123 -11.13 5.94 -12.18
CA ASP A 123 -11.69 7.28 -12.31
C ASP A 123 -11.31 8.26 -11.18
N ARG A 124 -10.51 7.82 -10.20
CA ARG A 124 -10.08 8.66 -9.09
C ARG A 124 -8.64 9.10 -9.29
N ASN A 125 -8.32 10.33 -8.89
CA ASN A 125 -6.94 10.87 -8.88
C ASN A 125 -6.07 10.18 -7.82
N TRP A 126 -5.94 8.87 -7.94
CA TRP A 126 -5.07 8.07 -7.09
C TRP A 126 -3.70 7.93 -7.74
N ILE A 127 -2.68 7.75 -6.94
CA ILE A 127 -1.42 7.26 -7.46
C ILE A 127 -1.64 5.80 -7.82
N THR A 128 -1.77 5.50 -9.09
CA THR A 128 -1.99 4.15 -9.63
C THR A 128 -0.73 3.63 -10.30
N LEU A 129 -0.58 2.33 -10.21
CA LEU A 129 0.51 1.61 -10.88
C LEU A 129 0.21 1.40 -12.37
#